data_8f331a23770757de89a9a11c49d6ccca
#
_entry.id   8f331a23770757de89a9a11c49d6ccca
#
_cell.length_a   1.000
_cell.length_b   1.000
_cell.length_c   1.000
_cell.angle_alpha   90.00
_cell.angle_beta   90.00
_cell.angle_gamma   90.00
#
_symmetry.space_group_name_H-M   'P 1'
#
loop_
_entity.id
_entity.type
_entity.pdbx_description
1 polymer ?
#
loop_
_entity_poly.entity_id
_entity_poly.type
_entity_poly.pdbx_seq_one_letter_code
_entity_poly.pdbx_strand_id
1 'polypeptide(L)'
;NNEIGVPLTLCNAPDDVEALVVEMGARGPGHIAALCELAQPQVGVVTVVAGAHLELFGDLAGVAVAKGELIEALPADGTAVLNADDPLVAAMAGRSAAPVLTFGRSAGDVRASDVALGDDLRASFLLTSPWGSASVRLAIAGEHHVTNALAASAVALDAGIAVEAVAEALGAATISPWRMEVVT
;
A
#
# COMPACT_ATOMS: atom_id res chain seq x y z
N ASN A 1 -8.38 4.83 -8.96
CA ASN A 1 -8.53 5.96 -9.90
C ASN A 1 -7.99 5.58 -11.27
N ASN A 2 -8.43 6.28 -12.30
CA ASN A 2 -8.18 6.01 -13.71
C ASN A 2 -7.60 7.26 -14.43
N GLU A 3 -7.60 7.21 -15.76
CA GLU A 3 -7.13 8.28 -16.65
C GLU A 3 -7.85 9.64 -16.50
N ILE A 4 -8.96 9.69 -15.77
CA ILE A 4 -9.66 10.93 -15.41
C ILE A 4 -9.37 11.30 -13.94
N GLY A 5 -9.48 10.33 -13.04
CA GLY A 5 -9.37 10.56 -11.60
C GLY A 5 -7.96 10.93 -11.15
N VAL A 6 -6.92 10.32 -11.74
CA VAL A 6 -5.52 10.65 -11.38
C VAL A 6 -5.17 12.10 -11.76
N PRO A 7 -5.38 12.57 -13.00
CA PRO A 7 -5.13 13.97 -13.34
C PRO A 7 -5.94 14.95 -12.50
N LEU A 8 -7.22 14.65 -12.21
CA LEU A 8 -8.03 15.50 -11.34
C LEU A 8 -7.48 15.58 -9.91
N THR A 9 -6.99 14.48 -9.37
CA THR A 9 -6.34 14.47 -8.04
C THR A 9 -5.10 15.35 -8.04
N LEU A 10 -4.27 15.24 -9.09
CA LEU A 10 -3.06 16.07 -9.23
C LEU A 10 -3.40 17.55 -9.37
N CYS A 11 -4.37 17.91 -10.22
CA CYS A 11 -4.78 19.30 -10.45
C CYS A 11 -5.45 19.95 -9.22
N ASN A 12 -6.06 19.14 -8.35
CA ASN A 12 -6.74 19.63 -7.14
C ASN A 12 -5.83 19.54 -5.88
N ALA A 13 -4.61 19.07 -6.02
CA ALA A 13 -3.66 19.08 -4.90
C ALA A 13 -3.35 20.50 -4.48
N PRO A 14 -3.38 20.85 -3.17
CA PRO A 14 -2.93 22.15 -2.70
C PRO A 14 -1.48 22.43 -3.06
N ASP A 15 -1.14 23.71 -3.28
CA ASP A 15 0.23 24.13 -3.64
C ASP A 15 1.27 23.82 -2.55
N ASP A 16 0.82 23.67 -1.29
CA ASP A 16 1.64 23.40 -0.11
C ASP A 16 1.58 21.94 0.35
N VAL A 17 1.08 21.01 -0.52
CA VAL A 17 1.02 19.59 -0.17
C VAL A 17 2.44 19.01 -0.02
N GLU A 18 2.72 18.39 1.11
CA GLU A 18 4.00 17.73 1.38
C GLU A 18 4.03 16.30 0.85
N ALA A 19 2.88 15.60 0.84
CA ALA A 19 2.75 14.25 0.33
C ALA A 19 1.38 14.05 -0.32
N LEU A 20 1.35 13.42 -1.50
CA LEU A 20 0.13 13.09 -2.21
C LEU A 20 0.04 11.58 -2.43
N VAL A 21 -1.01 10.96 -1.90
CA VAL A 21 -1.29 9.53 -2.10
C VAL A 21 -2.31 9.38 -3.22
N VAL A 22 -1.92 8.69 -4.28
CA VAL A 22 -2.75 8.49 -5.48
C VAL A 22 -3.00 7.02 -5.71
N GLU A 23 -4.26 6.61 -5.71
CA GLU A 23 -4.64 5.26 -6.13
C GLU A 23 -4.64 5.18 -7.67
N MET A 24 -4.04 4.12 -8.20
CA MET A 24 -4.02 3.85 -9.65
C MET A 24 -4.69 2.52 -9.96
N GLY A 25 -5.69 2.54 -10.84
CA GLY A 25 -6.43 1.36 -11.29
C GLY A 25 -6.05 0.97 -12.71
N ALA A 26 -5.66 -0.29 -12.92
CA ALA A 26 -5.40 -0.83 -14.25
C ALA A 26 -6.71 -1.32 -14.92
N ARG A 27 -6.88 -1.01 -16.20
CA ARG A 27 -7.92 -1.57 -17.08
C ARG A 27 -7.31 -2.38 -18.22
N GLY A 28 -5.98 -2.51 -18.27
CA GLY A 28 -5.24 -3.23 -19.27
C GLY A 28 -3.73 -2.92 -19.15
N PRO A 29 -2.89 -3.64 -19.91
CA PRO A 29 -1.47 -3.34 -20.01
C PRO A 29 -1.21 -1.89 -20.48
N GLY A 30 -0.17 -1.25 -19.93
CA GLY A 30 0.22 0.13 -20.25
C GLY A 30 -0.58 1.22 -19.52
N HIS A 31 -1.70 0.88 -18.86
CA HIS A 31 -2.51 1.90 -18.18
C HIS A 31 -1.81 2.51 -16.97
N ILE A 32 -1.18 1.68 -16.13
CA ILE A 32 -0.45 2.18 -14.95
C ILE A 32 0.80 2.94 -15.39
N ALA A 33 1.51 2.47 -16.42
CA ALA A 33 2.64 3.19 -16.99
C ALA A 33 2.26 4.61 -17.43
N ALA A 34 1.15 4.76 -18.17
CA ALA A 34 0.65 6.07 -18.59
C ALA A 34 0.26 6.98 -17.40
N LEU A 35 -0.33 6.40 -16.33
CA LEU A 35 -0.65 7.16 -15.12
C LEU A 35 0.62 7.58 -14.37
N CYS A 36 1.67 6.76 -14.38
CA CYS A 36 2.96 7.08 -13.79
C CYS A 36 3.69 8.20 -14.54
N GLU A 37 3.57 8.28 -15.88
CA GLU A 37 4.11 9.41 -16.64
C GLU A 37 3.52 10.76 -16.18
N LEU A 38 2.26 10.78 -15.77
CA LEU A 38 1.59 11.97 -15.25
C LEU A 38 1.92 12.24 -13.78
N ALA A 39 1.85 11.22 -12.93
CA ALA A 39 1.97 11.36 -11.49
C ALA A 39 3.42 11.40 -11.00
N GLN A 40 4.37 10.83 -11.76
CA GLN A 40 5.80 10.74 -11.44
C GLN A 40 6.04 10.25 -9.99
N PRO A 41 5.54 9.04 -9.62
CA PRO A 41 5.61 8.58 -8.24
C PRO A 41 7.05 8.37 -7.78
N GLN A 42 7.35 8.81 -6.55
CA GLN A 42 8.61 8.52 -5.87
C GLN A 42 8.50 7.21 -5.06
N VAL A 43 7.30 6.89 -4.59
CA VAL A 43 7.02 5.66 -3.85
C VAL A 43 5.90 4.89 -4.54
N GLY A 44 6.14 3.63 -4.84
CA GLY A 44 5.15 2.74 -5.44
C GLY A 44 4.77 1.62 -4.47
N VAL A 45 3.48 1.48 -4.16
CA VAL A 45 2.99 0.45 -3.24
C VAL A 45 2.13 -0.57 -3.98
N VAL A 46 2.46 -1.85 -3.87
CA VAL A 46 1.60 -2.93 -4.35
C VAL A 46 1.22 -3.85 -3.19
N THR A 47 -0.07 -3.85 -2.87
CA THR A 47 -0.58 -4.58 -1.69
C THR A 47 -0.94 -6.03 -1.99
N VAL A 48 -1.56 -6.30 -3.14
CA VAL A 48 -2.03 -7.64 -3.51
C VAL A 48 -2.29 -7.74 -5.01
N VAL A 49 -2.09 -8.93 -5.57
CA VAL A 49 -2.58 -9.32 -6.89
C VAL A 49 -3.81 -10.21 -6.70
N ALA A 50 -4.99 -9.64 -6.95
CA ALA A 50 -6.25 -10.36 -6.81
C ALA A 50 -7.00 -10.42 -8.16
N GLY A 51 -7.90 -11.38 -8.29
CA GLY A 51 -8.63 -11.66 -9.53
C GLY A 51 -9.74 -10.67 -9.89
N ALA A 52 -9.53 -9.36 -9.68
CA ALA A 52 -10.43 -8.34 -10.16
C ALA A 52 -10.21 -8.11 -11.67
N HIS A 53 -11.31 -8.06 -12.44
CA HIS A 53 -11.27 -7.76 -13.89
C HIS A 53 -10.43 -8.76 -14.71
N LEU A 54 -10.47 -10.07 -14.37
CA LEU A 54 -9.73 -11.11 -15.10
C LEU A 54 -10.07 -11.14 -16.60
N GLU A 55 -11.28 -10.73 -16.98
CA GLU A 55 -11.71 -10.62 -18.37
C GLU A 55 -10.85 -9.64 -19.19
N LEU A 56 -10.19 -8.67 -18.55
CA LEU A 56 -9.33 -7.68 -19.20
C LEU A 56 -7.85 -8.10 -19.25
N PHE A 57 -7.44 -8.98 -18.33
CA PHE A 57 -6.03 -9.36 -18.15
C PHE A 57 -5.75 -10.83 -18.48
N GLY A 58 -6.80 -11.63 -18.71
CA GLY A 58 -6.72 -13.06 -18.99
C GLY A 58 -6.54 -13.90 -17.73
N ASP A 59 -5.53 -13.61 -16.91
CA ASP A 59 -5.23 -14.33 -15.67
C ASP A 59 -4.57 -13.43 -14.60
N LEU A 60 -4.23 -14.01 -13.44
CA LEU A 60 -3.52 -13.30 -12.37
C LEU A 60 -2.12 -12.83 -12.78
N ALA A 61 -1.46 -13.56 -13.68
CA ALA A 61 -0.14 -13.16 -14.16
C ALA A 61 -0.24 -11.85 -14.99
N GLY A 62 -1.29 -11.73 -15.82
CA GLY A 62 -1.58 -10.48 -16.55
C GLY A 62 -1.86 -9.31 -15.61
N VAL A 63 -2.61 -9.53 -14.53
CA VAL A 63 -2.82 -8.50 -13.48
C VAL A 63 -1.50 -8.12 -12.82
N ALA A 64 -0.63 -9.09 -12.51
CA ALA A 64 0.68 -8.85 -11.91
C ALA A 64 1.59 -8.05 -12.86
N VAL A 65 1.58 -8.37 -14.16
CA VAL A 65 2.34 -7.61 -15.17
C VAL A 65 1.90 -6.15 -15.18
N ALA A 66 0.59 -5.87 -15.25
CA ALA A 66 0.06 -4.51 -15.28
C ALA A 66 0.34 -3.73 -13.98
N LYS A 67 0.17 -4.35 -12.80
CA LYS A 67 0.51 -3.70 -11.52
C LYS A 67 2.01 -3.42 -11.38
N GLY A 68 2.85 -4.30 -11.92
CA GLY A 68 4.29 -4.13 -11.91
C GLY A 68 4.80 -2.95 -12.75
N GLU A 69 4.00 -2.40 -13.66
CA GLU A 69 4.30 -1.17 -14.39
C GLU A 69 4.57 0.02 -13.43
N LEU A 70 3.87 0.06 -12.27
CA LEU A 70 4.15 1.04 -11.22
C LEU A 70 5.60 0.92 -10.71
N ILE A 71 6.05 -0.31 -10.49
CA ILE A 71 7.37 -0.59 -9.93
C ILE A 71 8.49 -0.28 -10.94
N GLU A 72 8.24 -0.56 -12.22
CA GLU A 72 9.17 -0.24 -13.31
C GLU A 72 9.30 1.27 -13.55
N ALA A 73 8.24 2.03 -13.26
CA ALA A 73 8.22 3.48 -13.45
C ALA A 73 8.93 4.27 -12.34
N LEU A 74 9.31 3.62 -11.23
CA LEU A 74 9.96 4.30 -10.11
C LEU A 74 11.37 4.75 -10.47
N PRO A 75 11.79 5.96 -10.07
CA PRO A 75 13.17 6.40 -10.23
C PRO A 75 14.09 5.62 -9.27
N ALA A 76 15.38 5.57 -9.61
CA ALA A 76 16.38 4.80 -8.83
C ALA A 76 16.56 5.29 -7.38
N ASP A 77 16.20 6.53 -7.10
CA ASP A 77 16.19 7.17 -5.77
C ASP A 77 14.81 7.13 -5.08
N GLY A 78 13.83 6.46 -5.69
CA GLY A 78 12.52 6.20 -5.11
C GLY A 78 12.49 4.97 -4.22
N THR A 79 11.29 4.48 -3.88
CA THR A 79 11.10 3.27 -3.06
C THR A 79 9.95 2.40 -3.58
N ALA A 80 10.21 1.11 -3.81
CA ALA A 80 9.20 0.11 -4.12
C ALA A 80 8.76 -0.60 -2.83
N VAL A 81 7.49 -0.43 -2.42
CA VAL A 81 6.92 -1.03 -1.22
C VAL A 81 6.07 -2.23 -1.61
N LEU A 82 6.52 -3.45 -1.30
CA LEU A 82 5.97 -4.69 -1.82
C LEU A 82 5.50 -5.63 -0.70
N ASN A 83 4.33 -6.24 -0.89
CA ASN A 83 3.82 -7.27 0.01
C ASN A 83 4.60 -8.59 -0.19
N ALA A 84 5.37 -8.98 0.82
CA ALA A 84 6.16 -10.21 0.82
C ALA A 84 5.32 -11.49 0.98
N ASP A 85 4.08 -11.38 1.48
CA ASP A 85 3.17 -12.52 1.65
C ASP A 85 2.44 -12.89 0.34
N ASP A 86 2.47 -12.02 -0.68
CA ASP A 86 1.92 -12.31 -2.01
C ASP A 86 3.07 -12.61 -2.99
N PRO A 87 3.20 -13.88 -3.45
CA PRO A 87 4.31 -14.27 -4.34
C PRO A 87 4.36 -13.49 -5.66
N LEU A 88 3.21 -13.07 -6.21
CA LEU A 88 3.16 -12.29 -7.44
C LEU A 88 3.62 -10.85 -7.21
N VAL A 89 3.32 -10.29 -6.04
CA VAL A 89 3.82 -8.96 -5.64
C VAL A 89 5.31 -9.05 -5.32
N ALA A 90 5.75 -10.02 -4.53
CA ALA A 90 7.15 -10.20 -4.17
C ALA A 90 8.06 -10.36 -5.41
N ALA A 91 7.58 -11.05 -6.44
CA ALA A 91 8.31 -11.22 -7.70
C ALA A 91 8.55 -9.89 -8.46
N MET A 92 7.78 -8.84 -8.17
CA MET A 92 7.96 -7.52 -8.79
C MET A 92 9.26 -6.83 -8.34
N ALA A 93 9.89 -7.29 -7.25
CA ALA A 93 11.18 -6.77 -6.79
C ALA A 93 12.25 -6.79 -7.88
N GLY A 94 12.27 -7.83 -8.74
CA GLY A 94 13.18 -7.95 -9.87
C GLY A 94 12.94 -6.96 -11.01
N ARG A 95 11.85 -6.20 -10.98
CA ARG A 95 11.49 -5.19 -11.98
C ARG A 95 11.83 -3.76 -11.53
N SER A 96 12.21 -3.58 -10.26
CA SER A 96 12.48 -2.28 -9.66
C SER A 96 13.90 -1.81 -9.93
N ALA A 97 14.04 -0.55 -10.37
CA ALA A 97 15.32 0.17 -10.32
C ALA A 97 15.53 0.86 -8.95
N ALA A 98 14.44 1.10 -8.21
CA ALA A 98 14.44 1.68 -6.88
C ALA A 98 14.75 0.63 -5.80
N PRO A 99 15.27 1.01 -4.63
CA PRO A 99 15.29 0.19 -3.44
C PRO A 99 13.93 -0.44 -3.13
N VAL A 100 13.95 -1.69 -2.65
CA VAL A 100 12.73 -2.43 -2.30
C VAL A 100 12.63 -2.50 -0.79
N LEU A 101 11.49 -2.05 -0.26
CA LEU A 101 11.06 -2.22 1.12
C LEU A 101 9.88 -3.20 1.13
N THR A 102 9.97 -4.25 1.93
CA THR A 102 8.95 -5.28 1.98
C THR A 102 8.09 -5.18 3.23
N PHE A 103 6.81 -5.51 3.12
CA PHE A 103 5.93 -5.65 4.27
C PHE A 103 5.13 -6.94 4.18
N GLY A 104 4.67 -7.43 5.34
CA GLY A 104 3.81 -8.62 5.41
C GLY A 104 3.62 -9.13 6.83
N ARG A 105 2.72 -10.08 7.02
CA ARG A 105 2.46 -10.73 8.31
C ARG A 105 3.43 -11.89 8.57
N SER A 106 3.78 -12.63 7.50
CA SER A 106 4.64 -13.81 7.58
C SER A 106 6.09 -13.48 7.25
N ALA A 107 6.32 -12.53 6.35
CA ALA A 107 7.64 -12.12 5.88
C ALA A 107 7.68 -10.61 5.60
N GLY A 108 8.89 -10.06 5.45
CA GLY A 108 9.11 -8.64 5.10
C GLY A 108 9.93 -7.89 6.14
N ASP A 109 10.32 -6.67 5.79
CA ASP A 109 11.07 -5.75 6.63
C ASP A 109 10.14 -5.10 7.68
N VAL A 110 8.90 -4.75 7.27
CA VAL A 110 7.86 -4.22 8.13
C VAL A 110 6.82 -5.31 8.39
N ARG A 111 6.69 -5.76 9.65
CA ARG A 111 5.92 -6.96 10.02
C ARG A 111 4.99 -6.72 11.18
N ALA A 112 3.95 -7.56 11.26
CA ALA A 112 3.09 -7.69 12.43
C ALA A 112 3.30 -9.05 13.09
N SER A 113 3.54 -9.05 14.41
CA SER A 113 3.47 -10.24 15.24
C SER A 113 2.41 -10.11 16.31
N ASP A 114 2.06 -11.21 17.00
CA ASP A 114 1.09 -11.24 18.09
C ASP A 114 -0.26 -10.63 17.72
N VAL A 115 -0.71 -10.90 16.48
CA VAL A 115 -1.98 -10.37 15.95
C VAL A 115 -3.13 -10.99 16.73
N ALA A 116 -3.89 -10.16 17.41
CA ALA A 116 -5.10 -10.52 18.15
C ALA A 116 -6.29 -9.66 17.71
N LEU A 117 -7.45 -10.29 17.56
CA LEU A 117 -8.70 -9.61 17.25
C LEU A 117 -9.51 -9.43 18.54
N GLY A 118 -9.87 -8.20 18.88
CA GLY A 118 -10.75 -7.91 20.01
C GLY A 118 -12.21 -8.23 19.73
N ASP A 119 -13.07 -8.20 20.75
CA ASP A 119 -14.50 -8.42 20.63
C ASP A 119 -15.19 -7.36 19.73
N ASP A 120 -14.56 -6.20 19.59
CA ASP A 120 -14.96 -5.11 18.70
C ASP A 120 -14.41 -5.27 17.25
N LEU A 121 -13.88 -6.46 16.93
CA LEU A 121 -13.28 -6.82 15.66
C LEU A 121 -12.07 -5.95 15.25
N ARG A 122 -11.49 -5.19 16.18
CA ARG A 122 -10.28 -4.40 15.95
C ARG A 122 -9.04 -5.21 16.26
N ALA A 123 -8.10 -5.20 15.32
CA ALA A 123 -6.86 -5.92 15.47
C ALA A 123 -5.86 -5.14 16.35
N SER A 124 -5.14 -5.86 17.21
CA SER A 124 -3.96 -5.39 17.90
C SER A 124 -2.77 -6.26 17.51
N PHE A 125 -1.59 -5.68 17.38
CA PHE A 125 -0.37 -6.39 17.00
C PHE A 125 0.88 -5.61 17.39
N LEU A 126 2.03 -6.29 17.42
CA LEU A 126 3.34 -5.64 17.50
C LEU A 126 3.84 -5.36 16.08
N LEU A 127 3.95 -4.08 15.73
CA LEU A 127 4.64 -3.62 14.54
C LEU A 127 6.15 -3.69 14.76
N THR A 128 6.87 -4.34 13.87
CA THR A 128 8.35 -4.41 13.88
C THR A 128 8.89 -3.98 12.53
N SER A 129 9.93 -3.15 12.54
CA SER A 129 10.56 -2.59 11.35
C SER A 129 12.05 -2.35 11.56
N PRO A 130 12.84 -2.02 10.52
CA PRO A 130 14.22 -1.58 10.65
C PRO A 130 14.40 -0.32 11.50
N TRP A 131 13.34 0.49 11.65
CA TRP A 131 13.37 1.76 12.41
C TRP A 131 12.87 1.62 13.86
N GLY A 132 12.45 0.42 14.28
CA GLY A 132 11.98 0.15 15.63
C GLY A 132 10.70 -0.68 15.67
N SER A 133 10.10 -0.74 16.86
CA SER A 133 8.88 -1.52 17.11
C SER A 133 7.91 -0.75 17.98
N ALA A 134 6.60 -0.89 17.72
CA ALA A 134 5.54 -0.29 18.52
C ALA A 134 4.32 -1.19 18.59
N SER A 135 3.59 -1.15 19.71
CA SER A 135 2.29 -1.79 19.82
C SER A 135 1.24 -0.97 19.08
N VAL A 136 0.49 -1.62 18.22
CA VAL A 136 -0.59 -1.00 17.42
C VAL A 136 -1.92 -1.62 17.81
N ARG A 137 -2.95 -0.77 17.97
CA ARG A 137 -4.35 -1.18 17.97
C ARG A 137 -5.06 -0.39 16.89
N LEU A 138 -5.60 -1.07 15.89
CA LEU A 138 -6.28 -0.40 14.78
C LEU A 138 -7.60 0.22 15.27
N ALA A 139 -7.89 1.43 14.77
CA ALA A 139 -9.18 2.08 14.98
C ALA A 139 -10.30 1.46 14.14
N ILE A 140 -9.95 0.78 13.04
CA ILE A 140 -10.88 0.18 12.08
C ILE A 140 -11.03 -1.32 12.33
N ALA A 141 -12.26 -1.83 12.15
CA ALA A 141 -12.59 -3.23 12.36
C ALA A 141 -12.20 -4.08 11.14
N GLY A 142 -11.71 -5.29 11.39
CA GLY A 142 -11.38 -6.29 10.38
C GLY A 142 -9.88 -6.64 10.34
N GLU A 143 -9.59 -7.92 10.47
CA GLU A 143 -8.21 -8.44 10.51
C GLU A 143 -7.42 -8.17 9.23
N HIS A 144 -8.11 -8.10 8.07
CA HIS A 144 -7.48 -7.80 6.77
C HIS A 144 -6.85 -6.39 6.73
N HIS A 145 -7.27 -5.48 7.61
CA HIS A 145 -6.65 -4.16 7.74
C HIS A 145 -5.24 -4.19 8.33
N VAL A 146 -4.82 -5.31 8.94
CA VAL A 146 -3.42 -5.46 9.39
C VAL A 146 -2.45 -5.33 8.22
N THR A 147 -2.70 -6.03 7.12
CA THR A 147 -1.85 -5.93 5.91
C THR A 147 -1.85 -4.52 5.32
N ASN A 148 -3.01 -3.86 5.29
CA ASN A 148 -3.10 -2.47 4.83
C ASN A 148 -2.34 -1.50 5.75
N ALA A 149 -2.42 -1.73 7.07
CA ALA A 149 -1.69 -0.95 8.05
C ALA A 149 -0.16 -1.13 7.90
N LEU A 150 0.29 -2.35 7.62
CA LEU A 150 1.71 -2.61 7.35
C LEU A 150 2.21 -1.89 6.10
N ALA A 151 1.42 -1.87 5.02
CA ALA A 151 1.73 -1.12 3.81
C ALA A 151 1.85 0.38 4.09
N ALA A 152 0.88 0.96 4.82
CA ALA A 152 0.91 2.36 5.22
C ALA A 152 2.08 2.67 6.15
N SER A 153 2.37 1.77 7.11
CA SER A 153 3.53 1.90 8.00
C SER A 153 4.85 1.91 7.23
N ALA A 154 5.01 1.03 6.25
CA ALA A 154 6.23 0.95 5.44
C ALA A 154 6.50 2.30 4.74
N VAL A 155 5.47 2.89 4.12
CA VAL A 155 5.59 4.21 3.46
C VAL A 155 5.91 5.32 4.46
N ALA A 156 5.21 5.37 5.60
CA ALA A 156 5.40 6.41 6.60
C ALA A 156 6.79 6.34 7.26
N LEU A 157 7.27 5.13 7.56
CA LEU A 157 8.60 4.91 8.14
C LEU A 157 9.72 5.24 7.14
N ASP A 158 9.56 4.87 5.87
CA ASP A 158 10.49 5.24 4.79
C ASP A 158 10.57 6.76 4.60
N ALA A 159 9.44 7.46 4.78
CA ALA A 159 9.38 8.92 4.80
C ALA A 159 9.96 9.56 6.07
N GLY A 160 10.48 8.78 7.02
CA GLY A 160 11.15 9.26 8.24
C GLY A 160 10.21 9.55 9.41
N ILE A 161 8.95 9.13 9.36
CA ILE A 161 8.03 9.27 10.50
C ILE A 161 8.39 8.24 11.57
N ALA A 162 8.47 8.67 12.84
CA ALA A 162 8.80 7.79 13.96
C ALA A 162 7.76 6.67 14.15
N VAL A 163 8.21 5.49 14.54
CA VAL A 163 7.34 4.31 14.66
C VAL A 163 6.20 4.49 15.67
N GLU A 164 6.42 5.25 16.73
CA GLU A 164 5.40 5.59 17.71
C GLU A 164 4.30 6.48 17.12
N ALA A 165 4.68 7.46 16.30
CA ALA A 165 3.72 8.34 15.62
C ALA A 165 2.90 7.56 14.56
N VAL A 166 3.53 6.61 13.86
CA VAL A 166 2.82 5.69 12.96
C VAL A 166 1.80 4.86 13.73
N ALA A 167 2.18 4.28 14.87
CA ALA A 167 1.28 3.48 15.70
C ALA A 167 0.09 4.31 16.23
N GLU A 168 0.33 5.54 16.67
CA GLU A 168 -0.71 6.47 17.10
C GLU A 168 -1.68 6.81 15.95
N ALA A 169 -1.15 7.14 14.78
CA ALA A 169 -1.96 7.48 13.60
C ALA A 169 -2.84 6.30 13.15
N LEU A 170 -2.34 5.07 13.18
CA LEU A 170 -3.12 3.86 12.90
C LEU A 170 -4.24 3.64 13.93
N GLY A 171 -4.00 3.99 15.19
CA GLY A 171 -5.00 3.96 16.27
C GLY A 171 -6.09 5.03 16.17
N ALA A 172 -5.87 6.07 15.36
CA ALA A 172 -6.82 7.15 15.10
C ALA A 172 -7.39 7.13 13.66
N ALA A 173 -6.95 6.19 12.81
CA ALA A 173 -7.33 6.14 11.40
C ALA A 173 -8.84 5.93 11.22
N THR A 174 -9.40 6.62 10.24
CA THR A 174 -10.78 6.47 9.81
C THR A 174 -10.84 5.87 8.40
N ILE A 175 -11.93 5.21 8.08
CA ILE A 175 -12.21 4.71 6.72
C ILE A 175 -13.29 5.55 6.06
N SER A 176 -13.30 5.52 4.74
CA SER A 176 -14.38 6.14 3.98
C SER A 176 -15.73 5.53 4.35
N PRO A 177 -16.83 6.32 4.39
CA PRO A 177 -18.18 5.80 4.62
C PRO A 177 -18.47 4.59 3.72
N TRP A 178 -19.30 3.67 4.20
CA TRP A 178 -19.74 2.45 3.49
C TRP A 178 -18.66 1.36 3.31
N ARG A 179 -17.50 1.48 3.96
CA ARG A 179 -16.48 0.42 4.02
C ARG A 179 -16.42 -0.15 5.44
N MET A 180 -17.07 -1.29 5.69
CA MET A 180 -17.02 -2.03 6.96
C MET A 180 -17.40 -1.18 8.20
N GLU A 181 -18.45 -0.37 8.10
CA GLU A 181 -19.03 0.27 9.28
C GLU A 181 -19.71 -0.79 10.17
N VAL A 182 -19.35 -0.81 11.46
CA VAL A 182 -20.06 -1.62 12.45
C VAL A 182 -21.38 -0.87 12.77
N VAL A 183 -22.48 -1.36 12.23
CA VAL A 183 -23.82 -0.85 12.57
C VAL A 183 -24.27 -1.55 13.83
N THR A 184 -24.43 -0.79 14.92
CA THR A 184 -25.00 -1.25 16.21
C THR A 184 -26.49 -1.01 16.27
#